data_672c8bcac9029076e4494af621f0a4b3
#
_entry.id   672c8bcac9029076e4494af621f0a4b3
#
_cell.length_a   1.000
_cell.length_b   1.000
_cell.length_c   1.000
_cell.angle_alpha   90.00
_cell.angle_beta   90.00
_cell.angle_gamma   90.00
#
_symmetry.space_group_name_H-M   'P 1'
#
loop_
_entity.id
_entity.type
_entity.pdbx_description
1 polymer ?
#
loop_
_entity_poly.entity_id
_entity_poly.type
_entity_poly.pdbx_seq_one_letter_code
_entity_poly.pdbx_strand_id
1 'polypeptide(L)'
;MADAITPRSEDYSQWYLDIIKNAKLADYSPVRGCMIIRPNGYELWENMQAGLDGMFKETGHKNAYFPIFIPQSFLAKEADHVEGFAKECAVVTHSRLKVDEEKGLIADPDSKLEENLIVRPTSETIIWDTYSRWIQSWRDLPILMNQWANVVRWEMRTRLFLRTMEFLWQEGHTAHATEQEAVDETLTILDVYATFAEDYMAVPVIRGVKTASERFAGAVETYCIEAMMQDGKALQAGTSHFLGQNFAKAFDCKFQNKNNELEYVWATSWGVSTRLIGALIMVHSDDQGLILPPRLAPTQVALVPIYRKDEDRIQVLEKARQIEADLKAVGVRIFVDDRDGYRPGWKFNEYEVQGVPVRLALGPRDVQNGTVEVARRDNGEKETVEQTGLV
;
A
#
# COMPACT_ATOMS: atom_id res chain seq x y z
N MET A 1 10.03 14.07 23.28
CA MET A 1 10.45 14.73 22.03
C MET A 1 10.63 13.62 21.02
N ALA A 2 10.30 13.84 19.76
CA ALA A 2 10.72 12.93 18.71
C ALA A 2 12.25 12.79 18.79
N ASP A 3 12.79 11.59 18.55
CA ASP A 3 14.24 11.42 18.44
C ASP A 3 14.73 12.29 17.28
N ALA A 4 15.98 12.73 17.32
CA ALA A 4 16.54 13.51 16.22
C ALA A 4 16.49 12.68 14.93
N ILE A 5 16.03 13.29 13.83
CA ILE A 5 16.07 12.68 12.51
C ILE A 5 17.48 12.89 11.97
N THR A 6 18.13 11.82 11.54
CA THR A 6 19.43 11.88 10.87
C THR A 6 19.30 12.68 9.55
N PRO A 7 20.17 13.68 9.30
CA PRO A 7 20.10 14.40 8.03
C PRO A 7 20.30 13.49 6.81
N ARG A 8 19.54 13.70 5.75
CA ARG A 8 19.64 12.92 4.49
C ARG A 8 21.06 12.92 3.88
N SER A 9 21.76 14.03 4.05
CA SER A 9 23.13 14.20 3.55
C SER A 9 24.17 13.39 4.34
N GLU A 10 23.87 12.99 5.58
CA GLU A 10 24.77 12.18 6.41
C GLU A 10 24.53 10.68 6.21
N ASP A 11 23.30 10.24 6.33
CA ASP A 11 22.88 8.84 6.10
C ASP A 11 21.44 8.76 5.64
N TYR A 12 21.25 8.66 4.33
CA TYR A 12 19.93 8.55 3.69
C TYR A 12 19.17 7.29 4.15
N SER A 13 19.90 6.23 4.49
CA SER A 13 19.31 4.98 4.96
C SER A 13 18.75 5.12 6.35
N GLN A 14 19.51 5.74 7.26
CA GLN A 14 19.09 5.99 8.64
C GLN A 14 17.99 7.05 8.67
N TRP A 15 18.09 8.13 7.88
CA TRP A 15 17.04 9.13 7.72
C TRP A 15 15.68 8.49 7.40
N TYR A 16 15.65 7.58 6.44
CA TYR A 16 14.42 6.86 6.06
C TYR A 16 13.82 6.08 7.23
N LEU A 17 14.64 5.39 8.02
CA LEU A 17 14.18 4.64 9.19
C LEU A 17 13.72 5.56 10.32
N ASP A 18 14.41 6.69 10.53
CA ASP A 18 14.03 7.70 11.52
C ASP A 18 12.67 8.33 11.20
N ILE A 19 12.38 8.62 9.92
CA ILE A 19 11.06 9.09 9.49
C ILE A 19 9.98 8.07 9.84
N ILE A 20 10.15 6.80 9.49
CA ILE A 20 9.17 5.73 9.79
C ILE A 20 8.90 5.64 11.29
N LYS A 21 9.95 5.65 12.10
CA LYS A 21 9.88 5.53 13.55
C LYS A 21 9.18 6.75 14.17
N ASN A 22 9.63 7.96 13.83
CA ASN A 22 9.17 9.19 14.46
C ASN A 22 7.73 9.54 13.99
N ALA A 23 7.37 9.29 12.73
CA ALA A 23 5.99 9.42 12.23
C ALA A 23 5.08 8.27 12.68
N LYS A 24 5.61 7.30 13.43
CA LYS A 24 4.86 6.14 13.96
C LYS A 24 4.17 5.33 12.88
N LEU A 25 4.84 5.09 11.75
CA LEU A 25 4.26 4.37 10.60
C LEU A 25 4.39 2.85 10.74
N ALA A 26 5.54 2.36 11.17
CA ALA A 26 5.80 0.94 11.33
C ALA A 26 6.81 0.65 12.43
N ASP A 27 6.90 -0.61 12.84
CA ASP A 27 7.85 -1.12 13.81
C ASP A 27 8.36 -2.51 13.38
N TYR A 28 9.46 -2.94 13.96
CA TYR A 28 9.99 -4.29 13.74
C TYR A 28 9.16 -5.34 14.50
N SER A 29 8.87 -6.43 13.83
CA SER A 29 8.24 -7.60 14.43
C SER A 29 9.28 -8.50 15.12
N PRO A 30 8.88 -9.30 16.12
CA PRO A 30 9.71 -10.39 16.63
C PRO A 30 10.10 -11.42 15.54
N VAL A 31 9.32 -11.54 14.48
CA VAL A 31 9.64 -12.35 13.31
C VAL A 31 10.52 -11.51 12.38
N ARG A 32 11.80 -11.92 12.30
CA ARG A 32 12.78 -11.19 11.48
C ARG A 32 12.29 -11.04 10.03
N GLY A 33 12.33 -9.82 9.52
CA GLY A 33 11.93 -9.51 8.16
C GLY A 33 10.45 -9.16 7.97
N CYS A 34 9.61 -9.44 8.96
CA CYS A 34 8.24 -8.94 9.00
C CYS A 34 8.19 -7.58 9.71
N MET A 35 7.22 -6.75 9.34
CA MET A 35 6.98 -5.47 10.01
C MET A 35 5.61 -5.45 10.67
N ILE A 36 5.49 -4.63 11.72
CA ILE A 36 4.22 -4.23 12.30
C ILE A 36 3.87 -2.87 11.69
N ILE A 37 2.81 -2.80 10.91
CA ILE A 37 2.29 -1.52 10.42
C ILE A 37 1.47 -0.90 11.55
N ARG A 38 1.87 0.27 12.03
CA ARG A 38 1.20 0.98 13.12
C ARG A 38 -0.05 1.71 12.60
N PRO A 39 -0.96 2.16 13.46
CA PRO A 39 -2.21 2.78 13.02
C PRO A 39 -2.03 3.90 11.99
N ASN A 40 -1.08 4.83 12.18
CA ASN A 40 -0.82 5.90 11.21
C ASN A 40 -0.39 5.37 9.83
N GLY A 41 0.46 4.34 9.81
CA GLY A 41 0.90 3.70 8.57
C GLY A 41 -0.21 2.88 7.91
N TYR A 42 -1.06 2.24 8.73
CA TYR A 42 -2.17 1.44 8.21
C TYR A 42 -3.27 2.32 7.61
N GLU A 43 -3.64 3.41 8.27
CA GLU A 43 -4.61 4.38 7.75
C GLU A 43 -4.12 5.04 6.46
N LEU A 44 -2.81 5.30 6.34
CA LEU A 44 -2.22 5.74 5.07
C LEU A 44 -2.41 4.68 3.97
N TRP A 45 -2.23 3.39 4.30
CA TRP A 45 -2.50 2.29 3.37
C TRP A 45 -3.98 2.18 3.01
N GLU A 46 -4.89 2.33 3.96
CA GLU A 46 -6.34 2.33 3.71
C GLU A 46 -6.75 3.46 2.76
N ASN A 47 -6.17 4.65 2.89
CA ASN A 47 -6.42 5.76 1.96
C ASN A 47 -5.89 5.46 0.55
N MET A 48 -4.70 4.82 0.43
CA MET A 48 -4.19 4.35 -0.85
C MET A 48 -5.10 3.28 -1.46
N GLN A 49 -5.52 2.32 -0.65
CA GLN A 49 -6.42 1.26 -1.05
C GLN A 49 -7.76 1.83 -1.55
N ALA A 50 -8.36 2.75 -0.82
CA ALA A 50 -9.62 3.37 -1.21
C ALA A 50 -9.52 4.11 -2.55
N GLY A 51 -8.43 4.85 -2.78
CA GLY A 51 -8.19 5.55 -4.04
C GLY A 51 -8.03 4.58 -5.22
N LEU A 52 -7.14 3.60 -5.10
CA LEU A 52 -6.90 2.61 -6.15
C LEU A 52 -8.11 1.71 -6.40
N ASP A 53 -8.80 1.26 -5.35
CA ASP A 53 -9.99 0.41 -5.48
C ASP A 53 -11.13 1.12 -6.22
N GLY A 54 -11.27 2.44 -6.00
CA GLY A 54 -12.17 3.27 -6.79
C GLY A 54 -11.83 3.25 -8.27
N MET A 55 -10.56 3.48 -8.64
CA MET A 55 -10.09 3.48 -10.03
C MET A 55 -10.25 2.10 -10.69
N PHE A 56 -9.98 1.00 -9.98
CA PHE A 56 -10.22 -0.36 -10.50
C PHE A 56 -11.71 -0.62 -10.76
N LYS A 57 -12.60 -0.15 -9.90
CA LYS A 57 -14.04 -0.28 -10.10
C LYS A 57 -14.55 0.54 -11.29
N GLU A 58 -13.96 1.71 -11.53
CA GLU A 58 -14.26 2.52 -12.72
C GLU A 58 -13.89 1.82 -14.02
N THR A 59 -12.84 0.99 -14.02
CA THR A 59 -12.45 0.14 -15.16
C THR A 59 -13.20 -1.20 -15.20
N GLY A 60 -14.17 -1.42 -14.30
CA GLY A 60 -15.05 -2.60 -14.31
C GLY A 60 -14.56 -3.78 -13.48
N HIS A 61 -13.44 -3.65 -12.78
CA HIS A 61 -12.89 -4.71 -11.94
C HIS A 61 -13.72 -4.96 -10.68
N LYS A 62 -13.69 -6.21 -10.22
CA LYS A 62 -14.36 -6.65 -9.00
C LYS A 62 -13.35 -7.29 -8.05
N ASN A 63 -13.53 -7.05 -6.75
CA ASN A 63 -12.71 -7.68 -5.75
C ASN A 63 -13.17 -9.11 -5.47
N ALA A 64 -12.20 -10.00 -5.30
CA ALA A 64 -12.38 -11.37 -4.82
C ALA A 64 -11.36 -11.69 -3.73
N TYR A 65 -11.45 -12.87 -3.15
CA TYR A 65 -10.49 -13.34 -2.15
C TYR A 65 -10.19 -14.82 -2.41
N PHE A 66 -8.90 -15.16 -2.49
CA PHE A 66 -8.39 -16.52 -2.60
C PHE A 66 -7.65 -16.93 -1.34
N PRO A 67 -7.67 -18.21 -0.99
CA PRO A 67 -7.00 -18.73 0.21
C PRO A 67 -5.50 -18.40 0.24
N ILE A 68 -4.97 -18.20 1.45
CA ILE A 68 -3.55 -17.97 1.67
C ILE A 68 -2.67 -19.20 1.38
N PHE A 69 -3.24 -20.41 1.51
CA PHE A 69 -2.51 -21.65 1.29
C PHE A 69 -2.69 -22.17 -0.13
N ILE A 70 -1.57 -22.54 -0.74
CA ILE A 70 -1.50 -23.13 -2.07
C ILE A 70 -0.93 -24.55 -1.93
N PRO A 71 -1.55 -25.60 -2.50
CA PRO A 71 -0.96 -26.93 -2.55
C PRO A 71 0.41 -26.90 -3.25
N GLN A 72 1.40 -27.57 -2.70
CA GLN A 72 2.76 -27.59 -3.28
C GLN A 72 2.76 -28.09 -4.72
N SER A 73 1.88 -29.05 -5.06
CA SER A 73 1.71 -29.59 -6.41
C SER A 73 1.32 -28.53 -7.46
N PHE A 74 0.65 -27.44 -7.06
CA PHE A 74 0.25 -26.38 -7.99
C PHE A 74 1.45 -25.58 -8.51
N LEU A 75 2.46 -25.35 -7.65
CA LEU A 75 3.68 -24.68 -8.08
C LEU A 75 4.46 -25.49 -9.10
N ALA A 76 4.37 -26.83 -9.06
CA ALA A 76 5.08 -27.70 -9.98
C ALA A 76 4.47 -27.73 -11.41
N LYS A 77 3.27 -27.17 -11.61
CA LYS A 77 2.60 -27.15 -12.92
C LYS A 77 3.19 -26.11 -13.89
N GLU A 78 3.84 -25.10 -13.35
CA GLU A 78 4.41 -24.00 -14.17
C GLU A 78 5.89 -23.83 -13.79
N ALA A 79 6.79 -24.42 -14.59
CA ALA A 79 8.21 -24.55 -14.27
C ALA A 79 8.94 -23.20 -14.17
N ASP A 80 8.62 -22.24 -15.05
CA ASP A 80 9.26 -20.91 -15.04
C ASP A 80 8.87 -20.12 -13.79
N HIS A 81 7.63 -20.27 -13.33
CA HIS A 81 7.15 -19.66 -12.09
C HIS A 81 7.84 -20.25 -10.85
N VAL A 82 8.08 -21.56 -10.88
CA VAL A 82 8.82 -22.28 -9.82
C VAL A 82 10.25 -21.74 -9.67
N GLU A 83 10.97 -21.52 -10.76
CA GLU A 83 12.34 -21.00 -10.68
C GLU A 83 12.41 -19.61 -10.03
N GLY A 84 11.38 -18.78 -10.22
CA GLY A 84 11.28 -17.45 -9.63
C GLY A 84 10.97 -17.45 -8.14
N PHE A 85 10.10 -18.34 -7.66
CA PHE A 85 9.56 -18.29 -6.29
C PHE A 85 9.94 -19.45 -5.39
N ALA A 86 10.38 -20.58 -5.92
CA ALA A 86 10.66 -21.80 -5.13
C ALA A 86 11.71 -21.59 -4.04
N LYS A 87 12.62 -20.65 -4.20
CA LYS A 87 13.70 -20.38 -3.25
C LYS A 87 13.27 -19.50 -2.06
N GLU A 88 12.10 -18.90 -2.12
CA GLU A 88 11.65 -17.86 -1.17
C GLU A 88 10.23 -18.14 -0.62
N CYS A 89 9.85 -19.41 -0.48
CA CYS A 89 8.54 -19.81 0.02
C CYS A 89 8.56 -20.17 1.51
N ALA A 90 7.48 -19.83 2.21
CA ALA A 90 7.16 -20.39 3.51
C ALA A 90 6.31 -21.66 3.32
N VAL A 91 6.75 -22.78 3.90
CA VAL A 91 6.14 -24.09 3.73
C VAL A 91 5.49 -24.52 5.03
N VAL A 92 4.21 -24.89 4.99
CA VAL A 92 3.46 -25.47 6.09
C VAL A 92 3.44 -27.00 5.94
N THR A 93 3.99 -27.68 6.92
CA THR A 93 4.21 -29.13 6.89
C THR A 93 3.39 -29.92 7.91
N HIS A 94 2.85 -29.27 8.95
CA HIS A 94 2.09 -29.88 10.04
C HIS A 94 0.86 -29.03 10.36
N SER A 95 -0.20 -29.70 10.83
CA SER A 95 -1.49 -29.03 11.13
C SER A 95 -1.68 -28.68 12.61
N ARG A 96 -0.82 -29.17 13.51
CA ARG A 96 -0.94 -28.88 14.95
C ARG A 96 0.40 -28.99 15.68
N LEU A 97 0.39 -28.47 16.91
CA LEU A 97 1.49 -28.55 17.86
C LEU A 97 1.16 -29.52 18.98
N LYS A 98 2.19 -30.09 19.65
CA LYS A 98 2.07 -30.83 20.89
C LYS A 98 3.14 -30.42 21.89
N VAL A 99 2.89 -30.67 23.17
CA VAL A 99 3.87 -30.50 24.23
C VAL A 99 4.79 -31.72 24.28
N ASP A 100 6.08 -31.48 24.21
CA ASP A 100 7.16 -32.44 24.45
C ASP A 100 7.83 -32.11 25.78
N GLU A 101 8.12 -33.10 26.61
CA GLU A 101 8.64 -32.90 27.97
C GLU A 101 10.04 -32.26 27.99
N GLU A 102 10.87 -32.51 26.95
CA GLU A 102 12.23 -31.98 26.90
C GLU A 102 12.35 -30.72 26.05
N LYS A 103 11.57 -30.62 24.96
CA LYS A 103 11.69 -29.56 23.93
C LYS A 103 10.61 -28.50 24.03
N GLY A 104 9.63 -28.68 24.92
CA GLY A 104 8.49 -27.76 25.04
C GLY A 104 7.50 -27.94 23.88
N LEU A 105 7.05 -26.84 23.26
CA LEU A 105 6.05 -26.88 22.19
C LEU A 105 6.71 -27.20 20.84
N ILE A 106 6.37 -28.35 20.24
CA ILE A 106 6.90 -28.80 18.95
C ILE A 106 5.78 -29.06 17.93
N ALA A 107 6.13 -29.12 16.64
CA ALA A 107 5.20 -29.65 15.63
C ALA A 107 4.89 -31.12 15.94
N ASP A 108 3.61 -31.46 15.99
CA ASP A 108 3.19 -32.85 16.26
C ASP A 108 3.53 -33.73 15.06
N PRO A 109 4.46 -34.72 15.19
CA PRO A 109 4.83 -35.60 14.08
C PRO A 109 3.66 -36.36 13.47
N ASP A 110 2.61 -36.66 14.27
CA ASP A 110 1.42 -37.36 13.81
C ASP A 110 0.45 -36.48 13.03
N SER A 111 0.76 -35.19 12.93
CA SER A 111 -0.04 -34.18 12.19
C SER A 111 0.62 -33.71 10.91
N LYS A 112 1.64 -34.40 10.43
CA LYS A 112 2.28 -34.09 9.15
C LYS A 112 1.25 -34.18 8.04
N LEU A 113 1.23 -33.13 7.20
CA LEU A 113 0.32 -33.09 6.07
C LEU A 113 0.71 -34.11 5.01
N GLU A 114 -0.27 -34.69 4.34
CA GLU A 114 -0.04 -35.62 3.20
C GLU A 114 0.63 -34.86 2.05
N GLU A 115 0.19 -33.63 1.80
CA GLU A 115 0.81 -32.69 0.89
C GLU A 115 1.15 -31.38 1.62
N ASN A 116 2.36 -30.88 1.45
CA ASN A 116 2.76 -29.58 2.02
C ASN A 116 1.95 -28.45 1.40
N LEU A 117 1.70 -27.41 2.19
CA LEU A 117 1.08 -26.19 1.73
C LEU A 117 2.11 -25.07 1.68
N ILE A 118 1.99 -24.22 0.68
CA ILE A 118 2.80 -23.02 0.52
C ILE A 118 1.97 -21.83 0.99
N VAL A 119 2.56 -20.97 1.83
CA VAL A 119 1.98 -19.65 2.08
C VAL A 119 2.23 -18.81 0.82
N ARG A 120 1.17 -18.35 0.18
CA ARG A 120 1.23 -17.70 -1.15
C ARG A 120 2.32 -16.63 -1.26
N PRO A 121 3.28 -16.76 -2.18
CA PRO A 121 4.19 -15.68 -2.56
C PRO A 121 3.56 -14.74 -3.62
N THR A 122 2.56 -15.25 -4.30
CA THR A 122 1.67 -14.65 -5.31
C THR A 122 0.54 -15.64 -5.58
N SER A 123 -0.54 -15.24 -6.25
CA SER A 123 -1.76 -16.07 -6.33
C SER A 123 -2.06 -16.64 -7.71
N GLU A 124 -1.21 -16.48 -8.73
CA GLU A 124 -1.46 -16.94 -10.10
C GLU A 124 -1.92 -18.38 -10.12
N THR A 125 -1.20 -19.29 -9.46
CA THR A 125 -1.45 -20.74 -9.55
C THR A 125 -2.83 -21.14 -9.03
N ILE A 126 -3.24 -20.62 -7.86
CA ILE A 126 -4.57 -20.94 -7.30
C ILE A 126 -5.69 -20.24 -8.07
N ILE A 127 -5.43 -19.07 -8.62
CA ILE A 127 -6.40 -18.33 -9.44
C ILE A 127 -6.62 -19.04 -10.77
N TRP A 128 -5.56 -19.47 -11.45
CA TRP A 128 -5.66 -20.17 -12.73
C TRP A 128 -6.28 -21.55 -12.62
N ASP A 129 -6.02 -22.30 -11.52
CA ASP A 129 -6.77 -23.51 -11.20
C ASP A 129 -8.27 -23.22 -11.04
N THR A 130 -8.62 -22.09 -10.45
CA THR A 130 -10.02 -21.69 -10.28
C THR A 130 -10.64 -21.24 -11.60
N TYR A 131 -9.92 -20.45 -12.40
CA TYR A 131 -10.39 -19.96 -13.70
C TYR A 131 -10.64 -21.11 -14.70
N SER A 132 -9.84 -22.17 -14.67
CA SER A 132 -10.07 -23.36 -15.49
C SER A 132 -11.44 -24.01 -15.27
N ARG A 133 -12.04 -23.80 -14.09
CA ARG A 133 -13.38 -24.26 -13.76
C ARG A 133 -14.48 -23.23 -14.02
N TRP A 134 -14.17 -21.94 -13.89
CA TRP A 134 -15.16 -20.87 -14.05
C TRP A 134 -15.37 -20.49 -15.52
N ILE A 135 -14.31 -20.57 -16.33
CA ILE A 135 -14.37 -20.18 -17.76
C ILE A 135 -14.69 -21.42 -18.58
N GLN A 136 -15.84 -21.41 -19.23
CA GLN A 136 -16.30 -22.47 -20.12
C GLN A 136 -16.60 -21.95 -21.53
N SER A 137 -17.04 -20.72 -21.67
CA SER A 137 -17.42 -20.12 -22.94
C SER A 137 -16.97 -18.66 -23.04
N TRP A 138 -16.98 -18.13 -24.26
CA TRP A 138 -16.70 -16.72 -24.52
C TRP A 138 -17.59 -15.75 -23.73
N ARG A 139 -18.75 -16.21 -23.20
CA ARG A 139 -19.66 -15.40 -22.40
C ARG A 139 -19.17 -15.16 -20.98
N ASP A 140 -18.22 -15.96 -20.52
CA ASP A 140 -17.60 -15.84 -19.21
C ASP A 140 -16.44 -14.85 -19.21
N LEU A 141 -16.07 -14.33 -20.40
CA LEU A 141 -14.97 -13.40 -20.62
C LEU A 141 -15.45 -11.99 -20.96
N PRO A 142 -14.72 -10.93 -20.58
CA PRO A 142 -13.51 -11.00 -19.76
C PRO A 142 -13.80 -11.23 -18.28
N ILE A 143 -12.88 -11.87 -17.55
CA ILE A 143 -12.84 -11.83 -16.10
C ILE A 143 -11.89 -10.69 -15.71
N LEU A 144 -12.41 -9.69 -14.99
CA LEU A 144 -11.65 -8.55 -14.48
C LEU A 144 -11.67 -8.60 -12.96
N MET A 145 -10.59 -9.11 -12.36
CA MET A 145 -10.58 -9.38 -10.92
C MET A 145 -9.35 -8.81 -10.22
N ASN A 146 -9.59 -8.28 -9.03
CA ASN A 146 -8.61 -7.76 -8.10
C ASN A 146 -8.71 -8.45 -6.75
N GLN A 147 -7.61 -8.59 -6.05
CA GLN A 147 -7.55 -9.08 -4.68
C GLN A 147 -6.68 -8.16 -3.82
N TRP A 148 -7.22 -7.69 -2.70
CA TRP A 148 -6.46 -7.08 -1.62
C TRP A 148 -6.06 -8.17 -0.62
N ALA A 149 -4.76 -8.36 -0.40
CA ALA A 149 -4.26 -9.48 0.35
C ALA A 149 -2.86 -9.22 0.95
N ASN A 150 -2.36 -10.18 1.71
CA ASN A 150 -0.95 -10.30 2.05
C ASN A 150 -0.31 -11.44 1.26
N VAL A 151 1.00 -11.39 1.14
CA VAL A 151 1.85 -12.46 0.60
C VAL A 151 3.10 -12.59 1.44
N VAL A 152 3.75 -13.78 1.36
CA VAL A 152 4.99 -14.06 2.07
C VAL A 152 6.06 -14.49 1.07
N ARG A 153 7.16 -13.72 1.02
CA ARG A 153 8.38 -14.02 0.25
C ARG A 153 9.56 -14.05 1.20
N TRP A 154 10.23 -15.18 1.33
CA TRP A 154 11.28 -15.38 2.33
C TRP A 154 12.53 -14.56 2.03
N GLU A 155 12.43 -13.26 2.26
CA GLU A 155 13.43 -12.26 1.91
C GLU A 155 14.55 -12.17 2.96
N MET A 156 15.78 -12.18 2.52
CA MET A 156 16.95 -12.13 3.41
C MET A 156 17.43 -10.72 3.73
N ARG A 157 17.18 -9.75 2.83
CA ARG A 157 17.61 -8.35 2.96
C ARG A 157 16.40 -7.44 3.07
N THR A 158 15.88 -7.32 4.28
CA THR A 158 14.62 -6.61 4.52
C THR A 158 14.82 -5.14 4.85
N ARG A 159 13.86 -4.31 4.46
CA ARG A 159 13.75 -2.89 4.79
C ARG A 159 12.27 -2.51 4.88
N LEU A 160 11.86 -1.87 5.98
CA LEU A 160 10.47 -1.50 6.24
C LEU A 160 9.82 -0.84 5.02
N PHE A 161 8.61 -1.24 4.68
CA PHE A 161 7.81 -0.91 3.51
C PHE A 161 8.41 -1.27 2.14
N LEU A 162 9.71 -1.12 1.94
CA LEU A 162 10.35 -1.31 0.63
C LEU A 162 10.55 -2.78 0.27
N ARG A 163 10.95 -3.59 1.25
CA ARG A 163 11.26 -5.00 1.05
C ARG A 163 11.14 -5.76 2.37
N THR A 164 10.00 -6.40 2.60
CA THR A 164 9.71 -7.18 3.81
C THR A 164 9.32 -8.59 3.44
N MET A 165 9.45 -9.51 4.39
CA MET A 165 9.11 -10.93 4.17
C MET A 165 7.61 -11.11 3.97
N GLU A 166 6.81 -10.45 4.78
CA GLU A 166 5.36 -10.33 4.60
C GLU A 166 5.03 -8.87 4.25
N PHE A 167 4.11 -8.68 3.31
CA PHE A 167 3.61 -7.35 2.97
C PHE A 167 2.17 -7.40 2.48
N LEU A 168 1.47 -6.28 2.65
CA LEU A 168 0.16 -6.05 2.06
C LEU A 168 0.34 -5.55 0.63
N TRP A 169 -0.54 -6.00 -0.23
CA TRP A 169 -0.54 -5.61 -1.61
C TRP A 169 -1.93 -5.71 -2.24
N GLN A 170 -2.01 -5.30 -3.44
CA GLN A 170 -3.07 -5.58 -4.38
C GLN A 170 -2.47 -6.39 -5.51
N GLU A 171 -3.18 -7.42 -5.94
CA GLU A 171 -2.89 -8.17 -7.14
C GLU A 171 -4.15 -8.30 -7.99
N GLY A 172 -4.03 -7.96 -9.26
CA GLY A 172 -5.09 -8.17 -10.23
C GLY A 172 -4.74 -9.30 -11.16
N HIS A 173 -5.78 -10.04 -11.56
CA HIS A 173 -5.66 -11.18 -12.46
C HIS A 173 -6.84 -11.17 -13.42
N THR A 174 -6.58 -11.03 -14.71
CA THR A 174 -7.64 -10.96 -15.70
C THR A 174 -7.50 -12.03 -16.78
N ALA A 175 -8.63 -12.40 -17.36
CA ALA A 175 -8.70 -13.39 -18.44
C ALA A 175 -9.52 -12.83 -19.59
N HIS A 176 -9.02 -12.97 -20.81
CA HIS A 176 -9.56 -12.35 -22.02
C HIS A 176 -9.69 -13.36 -23.16
N ALA A 177 -10.62 -13.08 -24.09
CA ALA A 177 -10.81 -13.92 -25.26
C ALA A 177 -9.73 -13.71 -26.33
N THR A 178 -9.16 -12.52 -26.42
CA THR A 178 -8.17 -12.16 -27.46
C THR A 178 -6.90 -11.60 -26.85
N GLU A 179 -5.81 -11.73 -27.59
CA GLU A 179 -4.51 -11.14 -27.24
C GLU A 179 -4.62 -9.63 -27.07
N GLN A 180 -5.30 -8.97 -28.02
CA GLN A 180 -5.42 -7.52 -28.01
C GLN A 180 -6.14 -7.01 -26.75
N GLU A 181 -7.23 -7.67 -26.32
CA GLU A 181 -7.92 -7.32 -25.08
C GLU A 181 -7.01 -7.43 -23.87
N ALA A 182 -6.15 -8.45 -23.80
CA ALA A 182 -5.21 -8.62 -22.68
C ALA A 182 -4.07 -7.58 -22.71
N VAL A 183 -3.57 -7.22 -23.91
CA VAL A 183 -2.58 -6.14 -24.06
C VAL A 183 -3.18 -4.80 -23.65
N ASP A 184 -4.38 -4.48 -24.13
CA ASP A 184 -5.09 -3.24 -23.80
C ASP A 184 -5.34 -3.14 -22.28
N GLU A 185 -5.73 -4.24 -21.65
CA GLU A 185 -5.90 -4.31 -20.19
C GLU A 185 -4.59 -4.06 -19.44
N THR A 186 -3.50 -4.68 -19.89
CA THR A 186 -2.17 -4.47 -19.30
C THR A 186 -1.77 -2.99 -19.31
N LEU A 187 -2.03 -2.29 -20.41
CA LEU A 187 -1.73 -0.86 -20.56
C LEU A 187 -2.71 0.02 -19.79
N THR A 188 -3.99 -0.34 -19.73
CA THR A 188 -5.01 0.36 -18.93
C THR A 188 -4.61 0.39 -17.46
N ILE A 189 -4.18 -0.74 -16.90
CA ILE A 189 -3.73 -0.80 -15.50
C ILE A 189 -2.43 -0.05 -15.27
N LEU A 190 -1.50 -0.08 -16.22
CA LEU A 190 -0.29 0.74 -16.14
C LEU A 190 -0.63 2.24 -16.04
N ASP A 191 -1.63 2.70 -16.81
CA ASP A 191 -2.12 4.08 -16.74
C ASP A 191 -2.85 4.39 -15.44
N VAL A 192 -3.64 3.46 -14.90
CA VAL A 192 -4.25 3.58 -13.56
C VAL A 192 -3.17 3.79 -12.50
N TYR A 193 -2.12 2.97 -12.50
CA TYR A 193 -1.03 3.11 -11.54
C TYR A 193 -0.28 4.43 -11.68
N ALA A 194 -0.02 4.86 -12.90
CA ALA A 194 0.66 6.13 -13.13
C ALA A 194 -0.22 7.31 -12.70
N THR A 195 -1.51 7.33 -13.05
CA THR A 195 -2.47 8.35 -12.61
C THR A 195 -2.58 8.39 -11.09
N PHE A 196 -2.64 7.22 -10.44
CA PHE A 196 -2.64 7.17 -8.97
C PHE A 196 -1.36 7.76 -8.37
N ALA A 197 -0.19 7.40 -8.91
CA ALA A 197 1.08 7.93 -8.44
C ALA A 197 1.16 9.45 -8.62
N GLU A 198 0.72 9.98 -9.76
CA GLU A 198 0.78 11.41 -10.07
C GLU A 198 -0.28 12.22 -9.33
N ASP A 199 -1.55 11.79 -9.33
CA ASP A 199 -2.68 12.59 -8.82
C ASP A 199 -2.96 12.39 -7.33
N TYR A 200 -2.67 11.22 -6.78
CA TYR A 200 -2.91 10.93 -5.35
C TYR A 200 -1.63 11.01 -4.52
N MET A 201 -0.55 10.42 -5.04
CA MET A 201 0.72 10.43 -4.33
C MET A 201 1.57 11.67 -4.63
N ALA A 202 1.23 12.47 -5.66
CA ALA A 202 2.03 13.58 -6.17
C ALA A 202 3.48 13.14 -6.53
N VAL A 203 3.63 11.91 -7.03
CA VAL A 203 4.92 11.31 -7.42
C VAL A 203 4.96 11.15 -8.93
N PRO A 204 5.77 11.96 -9.64
CA PRO A 204 6.00 11.77 -11.07
C PRO A 204 6.63 10.41 -11.34
N VAL A 205 6.15 9.71 -12.36
CA VAL A 205 6.63 8.37 -12.74
C VAL A 205 6.96 8.26 -14.22
N ILE A 206 7.90 7.37 -14.51
CA ILE A 206 8.24 6.98 -15.89
C ILE A 206 7.61 5.61 -16.15
N ARG A 207 6.81 5.51 -17.20
CA ARG A 207 6.27 4.24 -17.71
C ARG A 207 7.31 3.59 -18.61
N GLY A 208 7.53 2.30 -18.46
CA GLY A 208 8.49 1.56 -19.26
C GLY A 208 8.22 0.07 -19.36
N VAL A 209 8.95 -0.59 -20.23
CA VAL A 209 8.95 -2.04 -20.41
C VAL A 209 10.25 -2.59 -19.83
N LYS A 210 10.14 -3.64 -19.01
CA LYS A 210 11.32 -4.29 -18.45
C LYS A 210 12.08 -5.09 -19.48
N THR A 211 13.40 -5.11 -19.34
CA THR A 211 14.26 -6.00 -20.12
C THR A 211 13.91 -7.47 -19.87
N ALA A 212 14.31 -8.35 -20.78
CA ALA A 212 14.03 -9.79 -20.66
C ALA A 212 14.57 -10.40 -19.35
N SER A 213 15.69 -9.90 -18.83
CA SER A 213 16.32 -10.37 -17.58
C SER A 213 15.57 -9.94 -16.31
N GLU A 214 14.78 -8.86 -16.39
CA GLU A 214 14.03 -8.28 -15.27
C GLU A 214 12.51 -8.58 -15.35
N ARG A 215 12.12 -9.34 -16.36
CA ARG A 215 10.73 -9.70 -16.62
C ARG A 215 10.19 -10.61 -15.51
N PHE A 216 8.90 -10.44 -15.18
CA PHE A 216 8.22 -11.35 -14.25
C PHE A 216 8.21 -12.79 -14.80
N ALA A 217 8.48 -13.76 -13.95
CA ALA A 217 8.49 -15.18 -14.31
C ALA A 217 7.10 -15.61 -14.84
N GLY A 218 7.07 -16.17 -16.04
CA GLY A 218 5.84 -16.56 -16.75
C GLY A 218 5.20 -15.45 -17.59
N ALA A 219 5.71 -14.22 -17.59
CA ALA A 219 5.19 -13.14 -18.43
C ALA A 219 5.84 -13.09 -19.82
N VAL A 220 5.07 -12.75 -20.83
CA VAL A 220 5.56 -12.42 -22.18
C VAL A 220 6.18 -11.02 -22.19
N GLU A 221 5.51 -10.04 -21.53
CA GLU A 221 6.01 -8.69 -21.30
C GLU A 221 5.66 -8.20 -19.90
N THR A 222 6.52 -7.36 -19.35
CA THR A 222 6.32 -6.70 -18.06
C THR A 222 6.48 -5.21 -18.22
N TYR A 223 5.42 -4.48 -17.97
CA TYR A 223 5.41 -3.03 -17.89
C TYR A 223 5.56 -2.60 -16.43
N CYS A 224 6.15 -1.43 -16.20
CA CYS A 224 6.28 -0.89 -14.86
C CYS A 224 6.20 0.64 -14.86
N ILE A 225 5.91 1.19 -13.69
CA ILE A 225 6.14 2.58 -13.36
C ILE A 225 7.32 2.69 -12.41
N GLU A 226 8.21 3.64 -12.66
CA GLU A 226 9.37 3.93 -11.82
C GLU A 226 9.37 5.39 -11.40
N ALA A 227 9.64 5.63 -10.12
CA ALA A 227 9.75 6.95 -9.52
C ALA A 227 11.21 7.25 -9.16
N MET A 228 11.63 8.52 -9.32
CA MET A 228 12.95 8.98 -8.90
C MET A 228 12.94 9.36 -7.42
N MET A 229 13.82 8.73 -6.64
CA MET A 229 14.01 9.05 -5.23
C MET A 229 14.99 10.21 -5.04
N GLN A 230 14.98 10.86 -3.88
CA GLN A 230 15.85 12.02 -3.61
C GLN A 230 17.35 11.68 -3.63
N ASP A 231 17.73 10.42 -3.48
CA ASP A 231 19.12 9.95 -3.62
C ASP A 231 19.52 9.66 -5.09
N GLY A 232 18.66 9.99 -6.05
CA GLY A 232 18.90 9.79 -7.47
C GLY A 232 18.69 8.36 -7.97
N LYS A 233 18.15 7.46 -7.14
CA LYS A 233 17.85 6.08 -7.55
C LYS A 233 16.39 5.94 -7.98
N ALA A 234 16.15 5.11 -8.99
CA ALA A 234 14.81 4.73 -9.40
C ALA A 234 14.24 3.67 -8.47
N LEU A 235 12.94 3.81 -8.13
CA LEU A 235 12.18 2.82 -7.40
C LEU A 235 11.01 2.33 -8.26
N GLN A 236 10.93 1.02 -8.49
CA GLN A 236 9.76 0.40 -9.10
C GLN A 236 8.55 0.57 -8.17
N ALA A 237 7.53 1.26 -8.65
CA ALA A 237 6.34 1.63 -7.89
C ALA A 237 5.10 0.80 -8.25
N GLY A 238 5.07 0.13 -9.39
CA GLY A 238 3.99 -0.76 -9.82
C GLY A 238 4.35 -1.53 -11.07
N THR A 239 3.75 -2.70 -11.26
CA THR A 239 3.96 -3.54 -12.44
C THR A 239 2.65 -4.05 -13.02
N SER A 240 2.60 -4.13 -14.35
CA SER A 240 1.53 -4.75 -15.11
C SER A 240 2.13 -5.71 -16.14
N HIS A 241 1.66 -6.96 -16.11
CA HIS A 241 2.23 -8.07 -16.86
C HIS A 241 1.25 -8.57 -17.91
N PHE A 242 1.68 -8.62 -19.16
CA PHE A 242 1.04 -9.43 -20.18
C PHE A 242 1.59 -10.87 -20.07
N LEU A 243 0.74 -11.79 -19.63
CA LEU A 243 1.13 -13.19 -19.40
C LEU A 243 0.95 -14.08 -20.63
N GLY A 244 0.36 -13.53 -21.71
CA GLY A 244 0.04 -14.32 -22.89
C GLY A 244 -0.92 -15.47 -22.54
N GLN A 245 -0.60 -16.69 -22.95
CA GLN A 245 -1.36 -17.91 -22.65
C GLN A 245 -0.60 -18.89 -21.74
N ASN A 246 0.50 -18.46 -21.12
CA ASN A 246 1.39 -19.38 -20.39
C ASN A 246 0.67 -20.07 -19.23
N PHE A 247 0.02 -19.30 -18.34
CA PHE A 247 -0.76 -19.87 -17.23
C PHE A 247 -2.02 -20.60 -17.71
N ALA A 248 -2.69 -20.12 -18.75
CA ALA A 248 -3.85 -20.80 -19.32
C ALA A 248 -3.48 -22.19 -19.84
N LYS A 249 -2.32 -22.34 -20.46
CA LYS A 249 -1.82 -23.65 -20.94
C LYS A 249 -1.39 -24.56 -19.79
N ALA A 250 -0.72 -24.01 -18.76
CA ALA A 250 -0.27 -24.76 -17.59
C ALA A 250 -1.44 -25.35 -16.78
N PHE A 251 -2.58 -24.64 -16.72
CA PHE A 251 -3.78 -25.05 -15.99
C PHE A 251 -4.93 -25.54 -16.90
N ASP A 252 -4.68 -25.75 -18.19
CA ASP A 252 -5.64 -26.15 -19.24
C ASP A 252 -6.93 -25.29 -19.25
N CYS A 253 -6.78 -23.98 -19.05
CA CYS A 253 -7.88 -23.04 -19.02
C CYS A 253 -8.28 -22.63 -20.44
N LYS A 254 -9.37 -23.21 -20.94
CA LYS A 254 -9.92 -23.02 -22.28
C LYS A 254 -11.35 -22.53 -22.22
N PHE A 255 -11.77 -21.83 -23.25
CA PHE A 255 -13.16 -21.44 -23.46
C PHE A 255 -13.63 -21.85 -24.86
N GLN A 256 -14.92 -22.10 -24.98
CA GLN A 256 -15.54 -22.30 -26.27
C GLN A 256 -15.81 -20.93 -26.92
N ASN A 257 -15.22 -20.70 -28.09
CA ASN A 257 -15.42 -19.47 -28.86
C ASN A 257 -16.80 -19.44 -29.57
N LYS A 258 -17.11 -18.35 -30.28
CA LYS A 258 -18.37 -18.17 -30.99
C LYS A 258 -18.59 -19.18 -32.13
N ASN A 259 -17.52 -19.83 -32.59
CA ASN A 259 -17.54 -20.85 -33.65
C ASN A 259 -17.59 -22.28 -33.08
N ASN A 260 -17.77 -22.45 -31.76
CA ASN A 260 -17.73 -23.72 -31.05
C ASN A 260 -16.34 -24.40 -31.04
N GLU A 261 -15.26 -23.65 -31.21
CA GLU A 261 -13.89 -24.14 -31.10
C GLU A 261 -13.32 -23.85 -29.70
N LEU A 262 -12.44 -24.72 -29.21
CA LEU A 262 -11.76 -24.53 -27.93
C LEU A 262 -10.48 -23.73 -28.13
N GLU A 263 -10.36 -22.63 -27.38
CA GLU A 263 -9.19 -21.76 -27.36
C GLU A 263 -8.69 -21.54 -25.94
N TYR A 264 -7.37 -21.36 -25.76
CA TYR A 264 -6.80 -20.90 -24.50
C TYR A 264 -7.09 -19.41 -24.29
N VAL A 265 -7.40 -19.04 -23.06
CA VAL A 265 -7.59 -17.63 -22.69
C VAL A 265 -6.26 -16.86 -22.68
N TRP A 266 -6.34 -15.55 -22.85
CA TRP A 266 -5.24 -14.62 -22.71
C TRP A 266 -5.28 -13.98 -21.33
N ALA A 267 -4.11 -13.77 -20.73
CA ALA A 267 -3.95 -13.49 -19.31
C ALA A 267 -3.18 -12.21 -19.03
N THR A 268 -3.57 -11.50 -17.98
CA THR A 268 -2.76 -10.46 -17.36
C THR A 268 -2.64 -10.67 -15.85
N SER A 269 -1.58 -10.13 -15.25
CA SER A 269 -1.50 -9.90 -13.81
C SER A 269 -0.82 -8.57 -13.52
N TRP A 270 -1.16 -7.95 -12.40
CA TRP A 270 -0.66 -6.64 -12.08
C TRP A 270 -0.73 -6.39 -10.56
N GLY A 271 0.21 -5.57 -10.04
CA GLY A 271 0.28 -5.39 -8.59
C GLY A 271 1.06 -4.17 -8.12
N VAL A 272 0.59 -3.63 -6.98
CA VAL A 272 1.28 -2.66 -6.15
C VAL A 272 1.18 -3.07 -4.68
N SER A 273 2.12 -2.62 -3.86
CA SER A 273 2.21 -3.01 -2.46
C SER A 273 2.40 -1.81 -1.54
N THR A 274 2.49 -2.07 -0.25
CA THR A 274 2.90 -1.09 0.76
C THR A 274 4.25 -0.43 0.48
N ARG A 275 5.00 -0.89 -0.55
CA ARG A 275 6.18 -0.18 -1.09
C ARG A 275 5.86 1.27 -1.50
N LEU A 276 4.62 1.56 -1.90
CA LEU A 276 4.17 2.91 -2.22
C LEU A 276 4.32 3.89 -1.03
N ILE A 277 4.15 3.42 0.21
CA ILE A 277 4.42 4.22 1.41
C ILE A 277 5.91 4.57 1.48
N GLY A 278 6.78 3.60 1.18
CA GLY A 278 8.22 3.86 1.09
C GLY A 278 8.57 4.88 0.01
N ALA A 279 7.92 4.81 -1.14
CA ALA A 279 8.08 5.80 -2.21
C ALA A 279 7.67 7.21 -1.76
N LEU A 280 6.52 7.36 -1.09
CA LEU A 280 6.08 8.65 -0.53
C LEU A 280 7.13 9.26 0.41
N ILE A 281 7.65 8.46 1.34
CA ILE A 281 8.69 8.92 2.27
C ILE A 281 9.91 9.40 1.51
N MET A 282 10.40 8.60 0.56
CA MET A 282 11.65 8.88 -0.17
C MET A 282 11.54 10.02 -1.18
N VAL A 283 10.32 10.36 -1.63
CA VAL A 283 10.08 11.47 -2.58
C VAL A 283 9.82 12.78 -1.86
N HIS A 284 8.98 12.78 -0.81
CA HIS A 284 8.44 14.01 -0.25
C HIS A 284 9.08 14.45 1.07
N SER A 285 9.51 13.50 1.91
CA SER A 285 9.94 13.83 3.27
C SER A 285 11.24 14.64 3.30
N ASP A 286 11.44 15.39 4.38
CA ASP A 286 12.62 16.22 4.63
C ASP A 286 13.33 15.83 5.93
N ASP A 287 14.29 16.63 6.38
CA ASP A 287 15.04 16.38 7.60
C ASP A 287 14.26 16.76 8.89
N GLN A 288 13.06 17.30 8.75
CA GLN A 288 12.14 17.64 9.85
C GLN A 288 11.08 16.55 10.08
N GLY A 289 10.83 15.69 9.07
CA GLY A 289 9.87 14.61 9.19
C GLY A 289 9.19 14.21 7.90
N LEU A 290 8.07 13.51 8.06
CA LEU A 290 7.22 13.07 6.96
C LEU A 290 6.53 14.25 6.28
N ILE A 291 6.34 14.16 4.97
CA ILE A 291 5.45 15.03 4.20
C ILE A 291 4.48 14.14 3.43
N LEU A 292 3.19 14.39 3.60
CA LEU A 292 2.14 13.62 2.94
C LEU A 292 1.30 14.50 2.00
N PRO A 293 0.99 14.01 0.80
CA PRO A 293 -0.05 14.59 -0.04
C PRO A 293 -1.40 14.60 0.70
N PRO A 294 -2.16 15.69 0.67
CA PRO A 294 -3.41 15.82 1.44
C PRO A 294 -4.43 14.70 1.17
N ARG A 295 -4.51 14.21 -0.07
CA ARG A 295 -5.44 13.12 -0.43
C ARG A 295 -5.18 11.84 0.37
N LEU A 296 -3.91 11.55 0.67
CA LEU A 296 -3.50 10.31 1.35
C LEU A 296 -3.27 10.49 2.86
N ALA A 297 -3.09 11.71 3.34
CA ALA A 297 -2.81 11.96 4.76
C ALA A 297 -3.94 11.43 5.67
N PRO A 298 -3.66 10.61 6.68
CA PRO A 298 -4.65 10.17 7.67
C PRO A 298 -5.36 11.35 8.33
N THR A 299 -4.60 12.31 8.80
CA THR A 299 -5.07 13.62 9.27
C THR A 299 -4.64 14.68 8.28
N GLN A 300 -5.60 15.37 7.66
CA GLN A 300 -5.32 16.47 6.73
C GLN A 300 -5.07 17.79 7.45
N VAL A 301 -5.80 17.99 8.55
CA VAL A 301 -5.73 19.20 9.36
C VAL A 301 -5.60 18.85 10.83
N ALA A 302 -4.56 19.35 11.50
CA ALA A 302 -4.44 19.30 12.96
C ALA A 302 -4.72 20.68 13.54
N LEU A 303 -5.77 20.83 14.35
CA LEU A 303 -6.08 22.07 15.05
C LEU A 303 -5.57 21.99 16.49
N VAL A 304 -4.72 22.92 16.88
CA VAL A 304 -4.15 23.03 18.22
C VAL A 304 -4.72 24.26 18.93
N PRO A 305 -5.63 24.07 19.90
CA PRO A 305 -6.11 25.14 20.76
C PRO A 305 -5.01 25.63 21.69
N ILE A 306 -4.88 26.97 21.83
CA ILE A 306 -3.88 27.61 22.67
C ILE A 306 -4.57 28.49 23.72
N TYR A 307 -4.45 28.16 24.98
CA TYR A 307 -5.01 28.93 26.09
C TYR A 307 -4.11 28.84 27.33
N ARG A 308 -4.24 29.80 28.21
CA ARG A 308 -3.51 29.85 29.50
C ARG A 308 -4.45 29.91 30.69
N LYS A 309 -5.66 30.46 30.52
CA LYS A 309 -6.67 30.61 31.55
C LYS A 309 -7.88 29.75 31.24
N ASP A 310 -8.56 29.31 32.28
CA ASP A 310 -9.77 28.46 32.12
C ASP A 310 -10.91 29.19 31.40
N GLU A 311 -11.01 30.53 31.58
CA GLU A 311 -12.00 31.35 30.86
C GLU A 311 -11.77 31.34 29.35
N ASP A 312 -10.50 31.49 28.93
CA ASP A 312 -10.09 31.42 27.52
C ASP A 312 -10.31 30.03 26.95
N ARG A 313 -10.07 28.98 27.74
CA ARG A 313 -10.21 27.58 27.34
C ARG A 313 -11.59 27.27 26.78
N ILE A 314 -12.65 27.69 27.48
CA ILE A 314 -14.03 27.41 27.07
C ILE A 314 -14.30 27.98 25.68
N GLN A 315 -14.00 29.26 25.46
CA GLN A 315 -14.26 29.94 24.21
C GLN A 315 -13.41 29.39 23.05
N VAL A 316 -12.12 29.08 23.31
CA VAL A 316 -11.22 28.54 22.28
C VAL A 316 -11.64 27.14 21.89
N LEU A 317 -12.00 26.26 22.84
CA LEU A 317 -12.45 24.91 22.55
C LEU A 317 -13.82 24.90 21.84
N GLU A 318 -14.76 25.75 22.21
CA GLU A 318 -16.05 25.88 21.54
C GLU A 318 -15.82 26.26 20.07
N LYS A 319 -14.98 27.26 19.81
CA LYS A 319 -14.65 27.67 18.46
C LYS A 319 -13.89 26.61 17.67
N ALA A 320 -12.96 25.91 18.33
CA ALA A 320 -12.24 24.79 17.70
C ALA A 320 -13.18 23.67 17.26
N ARG A 321 -14.21 23.34 18.09
CA ARG A 321 -15.21 22.34 17.74
C ARG A 321 -16.13 22.79 16.60
N GLN A 322 -16.42 24.10 16.50
CA GLN A 322 -17.15 24.65 15.37
C GLN A 322 -16.35 24.47 14.07
N ILE A 323 -15.07 24.88 14.06
CA ILE A 323 -14.18 24.70 12.88
C ILE A 323 -14.06 23.21 12.52
N GLU A 324 -13.94 22.33 13.51
CA GLU A 324 -13.90 20.89 13.29
C GLU A 324 -15.16 20.39 12.57
N ALA A 325 -16.34 20.83 13.03
CA ALA A 325 -17.61 20.44 12.44
C ALA A 325 -17.74 20.94 10.99
N ASP A 326 -17.37 22.19 10.73
CA ASP A 326 -17.46 22.81 9.42
C ASP A 326 -16.54 22.10 8.40
N LEU A 327 -15.29 21.81 8.78
CA LEU A 327 -14.34 21.08 7.91
C LEU A 327 -14.74 19.61 7.70
N LYS A 328 -15.26 18.94 8.73
CA LYS A 328 -15.80 17.57 8.58
C LYS A 328 -17.00 17.51 7.64
N ALA A 329 -17.84 18.54 7.65
CA ALA A 329 -19.03 18.61 6.78
C ALA A 329 -18.67 18.62 5.28
N VAL A 330 -17.47 19.09 4.92
CA VAL A 330 -16.94 19.08 3.55
C VAL A 330 -15.95 17.92 3.29
N GLY A 331 -15.89 16.95 4.21
CA GLY A 331 -15.10 15.73 4.03
C GLY A 331 -13.62 15.84 4.43
N VAL A 332 -13.21 16.90 5.11
CA VAL A 332 -11.84 17.05 5.59
C VAL A 332 -11.59 16.22 6.84
N ARG A 333 -10.52 15.42 6.83
CA ARG A 333 -10.05 14.64 7.98
C ARG A 333 -9.28 15.56 8.94
N ILE A 334 -10.01 16.13 9.92
CA ILE A 334 -9.45 17.02 10.92
C ILE A 334 -9.41 16.37 12.29
N PHE A 335 -8.34 16.67 13.05
CA PHE A 335 -8.17 16.30 14.44
C PHE A 335 -7.95 17.55 15.31
N VAL A 336 -8.72 17.72 16.39
CA VAL A 336 -8.52 18.78 17.38
C VAL A 336 -7.74 18.22 18.56
N ASP A 337 -6.53 18.75 18.77
CA ASP A 337 -5.67 18.31 19.87
C ASP A 337 -5.90 19.14 21.14
N ASP A 338 -6.88 18.75 21.92
CA ASP A 338 -7.22 19.36 23.22
C ASP A 338 -6.54 18.65 24.40
N ARG A 339 -5.56 17.76 24.15
CA ARG A 339 -4.82 17.03 25.22
C ARG A 339 -4.17 17.99 26.20
N ASP A 340 -4.49 17.84 27.47
CA ASP A 340 -3.81 18.55 28.55
C ASP A 340 -2.41 17.97 28.83
N GLY A 341 -1.51 18.75 29.37
CA GLY A 341 -0.16 18.33 29.74
C GLY A 341 0.89 18.45 28.62
N TYR A 342 0.48 18.75 27.38
CA TYR A 342 1.39 19.01 26.25
C TYR A 342 1.39 20.48 25.87
N ARG A 343 2.58 21.08 25.74
CA ARG A 343 2.73 22.47 25.29
C ARG A 343 2.43 22.58 23.79
N PRO A 344 1.89 23.74 23.32
CA PRO A 344 1.61 23.94 21.89
C PRO A 344 2.78 23.63 20.98
N GLY A 345 4.01 24.07 21.31
CA GLY A 345 5.19 23.78 20.51
C GLY A 345 5.54 22.29 20.39
N TRP A 346 5.23 21.49 21.41
CA TRP A 346 5.39 20.04 21.35
C TRP A 346 4.36 19.41 20.38
N LYS A 347 3.10 19.86 20.45
CA LYS A 347 2.03 19.42 19.55
C LYS A 347 2.34 19.80 18.08
N PHE A 348 2.85 20.99 17.87
CA PHE A 348 3.28 21.45 16.55
C PHE A 348 4.34 20.53 15.94
N ASN A 349 5.40 20.24 16.71
CA ASN A 349 6.45 19.35 16.26
C ASN A 349 5.93 17.91 16.02
N GLU A 350 5.00 17.42 16.85
CA GLU A 350 4.41 16.08 16.63
C GLU A 350 3.72 15.98 15.27
N TYR A 351 2.89 16.96 14.90
CA TYR A 351 2.17 16.97 13.62
C TYR A 351 3.09 17.24 12.43
N GLU A 352 4.12 18.04 12.62
CA GLU A 352 5.15 18.29 11.61
C GLU A 352 5.92 17.01 11.27
N VAL A 353 6.37 16.28 12.29
CA VAL A 353 7.06 14.99 12.13
C VAL A 353 6.15 13.92 11.51
N GLN A 354 4.86 13.92 11.84
CA GLN A 354 3.87 13.00 11.27
C GLN A 354 3.42 13.37 9.84
N GLY A 355 3.86 14.52 9.32
CA GLY A 355 3.54 14.94 7.95
C GLY A 355 2.11 15.41 7.75
N VAL A 356 1.45 15.92 8.79
CA VAL A 356 0.10 16.48 8.67
C VAL A 356 0.16 17.70 7.76
N PRO A 357 -0.57 17.72 6.61
CA PRO A 357 -0.42 18.76 5.60
C PRO A 357 -0.67 20.18 6.10
N VAL A 358 -1.68 20.36 6.95
CA VAL A 358 -2.08 21.67 7.47
C VAL A 358 -2.22 21.62 8.98
N ARG A 359 -1.58 22.55 9.67
CA ARG A 359 -1.78 22.79 11.09
C ARG A 359 -2.47 24.12 11.31
N LEU A 360 -3.55 24.11 12.09
CA LEU A 360 -4.24 25.30 12.58
C LEU A 360 -3.83 25.56 14.03
N ALA A 361 -3.56 26.83 14.37
CA ALA A 361 -3.39 27.26 15.76
C ALA A 361 -4.45 28.31 16.07
N LEU A 362 -5.19 28.11 17.18
CA LEU A 362 -6.31 28.94 17.58
C LEU A 362 -6.14 29.40 19.02
N GLY A 363 -5.94 30.69 19.22
CA GLY A 363 -5.83 31.30 20.54
C GLY A 363 -6.98 32.29 20.84
N PRO A 364 -7.02 32.86 22.07
CA PRO A 364 -8.08 33.80 22.46
C PRO A 364 -8.16 35.03 21.54
N ARG A 365 -7.02 35.54 21.05
CA ARG A 365 -6.99 36.69 20.11
C ARG A 365 -7.58 36.32 18.77
N ASP A 366 -7.32 35.10 18.32
CA ASP A 366 -7.86 34.58 17.04
C ASP A 366 -9.39 34.47 17.12
N VAL A 367 -9.90 33.94 18.26
CA VAL A 367 -11.35 33.88 18.50
C VAL A 367 -11.99 35.29 18.48
N GLN A 368 -11.35 36.29 19.13
CA GLN A 368 -11.85 37.65 19.17
C GLN A 368 -11.83 38.32 17.81
N ASN A 369 -10.80 38.08 16.99
CA ASN A 369 -10.63 38.69 15.69
C ASN A 369 -11.29 37.91 14.54
N GLY A 370 -11.85 36.73 14.81
CA GLY A 370 -12.40 35.85 13.76
C GLY A 370 -11.32 35.26 12.84
N THR A 371 -10.08 35.12 13.30
CA THR A 371 -8.94 34.61 12.53
C THR A 371 -8.43 33.27 13.06
N VAL A 372 -7.52 32.64 12.30
CA VAL A 372 -6.77 31.43 12.72
C VAL A 372 -5.40 31.44 12.04
N GLU A 373 -4.35 31.00 12.75
CA GLU A 373 -3.05 30.76 12.13
C GLU A 373 -3.07 29.43 11.38
N VAL A 374 -2.70 29.46 10.10
CA VAL A 374 -2.53 28.28 9.23
C VAL A 374 -1.04 28.09 8.99
N ALA A 375 -0.54 26.88 9.17
CA ALA A 375 0.82 26.50 8.82
C ALA A 375 0.79 25.30 7.87
N ARG A 376 1.49 25.43 6.74
CA ARG A 376 1.63 24.37 5.74
C ARG A 376 2.87 23.55 6.01
N ARG A 377 2.75 22.21 5.89
CA ARG A 377 3.88 21.29 6.10
C ARG A 377 4.86 21.26 4.93
N ASP A 378 4.36 21.40 3.72
CA ASP A 378 5.13 21.23 2.47
C ASP A 378 6.17 22.32 2.22
N ASN A 379 5.88 23.57 2.63
CA ASN A 379 6.76 24.72 2.38
C ASN A 379 7.11 25.51 3.67
N GLY A 380 6.52 25.13 4.81
CA GLY A 380 6.74 25.80 6.10
C GLY A 380 6.11 27.18 6.22
N GLU A 381 5.32 27.63 5.23
CA GLU A 381 4.64 28.93 5.28
C GLU A 381 3.61 28.98 6.39
N LYS A 382 3.50 30.17 6.98
CA LYS A 382 2.52 30.48 8.02
C LYS A 382 1.79 31.76 7.64
N GLU A 383 0.48 31.72 7.74
CA GLU A 383 -0.37 32.87 7.50
C GLU A 383 -1.51 32.92 8.50
N THR A 384 -2.07 34.14 8.71
CA THR A 384 -3.29 34.29 9.49
C THR A 384 -4.43 34.57 8.53
N VAL A 385 -5.44 33.74 8.55
CA VAL A 385 -6.59 33.80 7.67
C VAL A 385 -7.89 34.05 8.45
N GLU A 386 -8.90 34.55 7.80
CA GLU A 386 -10.24 34.69 8.37
C GLU A 386 -10.89 33.29 8.50
N GLN A 387 -11.55 33.03 9.62
CA GLN A 387 -12.24 31.76 9.86
C GLN A 387 -13.37 31.48 8.87
N THR A 388 -14.00 32.55 8.33
CA THR A 388 -15.08 32.46 7.33
C THR A 388 -14.63 31.93 5.97
N GLY A 389 -13.34 31.87 5.70
CA GLY A 389 -12.75 31.36 4.45
C GLY A 389 -12.01 30.04 4.58
N LEU A 390 -12.16 29.33 5.67
CA LEU A 390 -11.46 28.05 5.92
C LEU A 390 -12.07 26.85 5.16
N VAL A 391 -13.32 26.93 4.70
CA VAL A 391 -14.06 25.86 4.03
C VAL A 391 -14.21 26.15 2.55
#